data_45ad96a7cb776ef2b33f29ad2f03ed65
#
_entry.id   45ad96a7cb776ef2b33f29ad2f03ed65
#
_cell.length_a   1.000
_cell.length_b   1.000
_cell.length_c   1.000
_cell.angle_alpha   90.00
_cell.angle_beta   90.00
_cell.angle_gamma   90.00
#
_symmetry.space_group_name_H-M   'P 1'
#
loop_
_entity.id
_entity.type
_entity.pdbx_description
1 polymer ?
#
loop_
_entity_poly.entity_id
_entity_poly.type
_entity_poly.pdbx_seq_one_letter_code
_entity_poly.pdbx_strand_id
1 'polypeptide(L)'
;MLSASEDIDTMFAEEFDAGLKGTAPDRTKLYRTCEENDVGITVMKGFAGGRLFDEKRSPFDVRLCPVQCIHYVLTRPAVSAIMCGYDTKEQVDQAVAYETATNDEKDYASVLSSAPFHSYRGECTYCGHCKPCAAQLDIAMINKFYFKAKPSIFIDLSSIF
;
A
#
# COMPACT_ATOMS: atom_id res chain seq x y z
N MET A 1 17.02 3.76 -25.13
CA MET A 1 15.79 3.22 -25.76
C MET A 1 14.79 3.10 -24.63
N LEU A 2 14.10 4.20 -24.32
CA LEU A 2 13.12 4.28 -23.25
C LEU A 2 11.85 3.59 -23.76
N SER A 3 11.26 2.72 -22.99
CA SER A 3 10.11 1.93 -23.41
C SER A 3 8.82 2.73 -23.18
N ALA A 4 7.82 2.51 -24.04
CA ALA A 4 6.50 3.16 -23.92
C ALA A 4 5.77 2.86 -22.59
N SER A 5 6.29 1.95 -21.78
CA SER A 5 5.79 1.65 -20.43
C SER A 5 6.14 2.74 -19.40
N GLU A 6 7.22 3.50 -19.61
CA GLU A 6 7.61 4.56 -18.67
C GLU A 6 6.64 5.76 -18.69
N ASP A 7 6.10 6.10 -19.86
CA ASP A 7 5.16 7.21 -20.00
C ASP A 7 3.79 6.89 -19.35
N ILE A 8 3.35 5.64 -19.46
CA ILE A 8 2.09 5.18 -18.87
C ILE A 8 2.21 5.12 -17.34
N ASP A 9 3.29 4.55 -16.82
CA ASP A 9 3.53 4.48 -15.37
C ASP A 9 3.71 5.86 -14.75
N THR A 10 4.28 6.82 -15.48
CA THR A 10 4.44 8.20 -15.01
C THR A 10 3.08 8.91 -14.97
N MET A 11 2.24 8.76 -16.01
CA MET A 11 0.89 9.32 -16.04
C MET A 11 0.02 8.75 -14.91
N PHE A 12 -0.01 7.44 -14.74
CA PHE A 12 -0.80 6.81 -13.67
C PHE A 12 -0.25 7.09 -12.28
N ALA A 13 1.07 7.23 -12.12
CA ALA A 13 1.67 7.66 -10.86
C ALA A 13 1.26 9.09 -10.51
N GLU A 14 1.21 10.00 -11.46
CA GLU A 14 0.76 11.38 -11.23
C GLU A 14 -0.74 11.46 -10.91
N GLU A 15 -1.60 10.73 -11.63
CA GLU A 15 -3.04 10.66 -11.34
C GLU A 15 -3.33 9.94 -10.02
N PHE A 16 -2.65 8.82 -9.76
CA PHE A 16 -2.80 8.08 -8.52
C PHE A 16 -2.28 8.87 -7.33
N ASP A 17 -1.13 9.49 -7.46
CA ASP A 17 -0.55 10.35 -6.44
C ASP A 17 -1.35 11.65 -6.27
N ALA A 18 -1.95 12.22 -7.31
CA ALA A 18 -2.87 13.35 -7.19
C ALA A 18 -4.13 13.01 -6.39
N GLY A 19 -4.59 11.75 -6.42
CA GLY A 19 -5.64 11.23 -5.55
C GLY A 19 -5.22 11.14 -4.07
N LEU A 20 -3.94 10.98 -3.79
CA LEU A 20 -3.33 10.97 -2.45
C LEU A 20 -2.98 12.39 -1.98
N LYS A 21 -3.90 13.33 -2.08
CA LYS A 21 -3.73 14.75 -1.80
C LYS A 21 -2.73 15.04 -0.66
N GLY A 22 -1.57 15.60 -1.00
CA GLY A 22 -0.62 16.23 -0.07
C GLY A 22 0.67 15.46 0.23
N THR A 23 0.85 14.21 -0.25
CA THR A 23 2.11 13.45 -0.05
C THR A 23 2.83 13.11 -1.35
N ALA A 24 2.18 13.24 -2.47
CA ALA A 24 2.67 12.86 -3.78
C ALA A 24 3.96 13.58 -4.21
N PRO A 25 4.05 14.93 -4.18
CA PRO A 25 5.23 15.63 -4.68
C PRO A 25 6.50 15.26 -3.91
N ASP A 26 6.39 15.12 -2.58
CA ASP A 26 7.54 14.81 -1.73
C ASP A 26 8.01 13.36 -1.95
N ARG A 27 7.07 12.44 -2.16
CA ARG A 27 7.39 11.05 -2.43
C ARG A 27 8.04 10.89 -3.80
N THR A 28 7.49 11.51 -4.82
CA THR A 28 8.07 11.50 -6.18
C THR A 28 9.48 12.09 -6.15
N LYS A 29 9.67 13.22 -5.45
CA LYS A 29 10.98 13.82 -5.26
C LYS A 29 11.96 12.87 -4.56
N LEU A 30 11.52 12.15 -3.52
CA LEU A 30 12.33 11.14 -2.83
C LEU A 30 12.81 10.05 -3.79
N TYR A 31 11.90 9.45 -4.55
CA TYR A 31 12.24 8.39 -5.51
C TYR A 31 13.25 8.89 -6.54
N ARG A 32 13.02 10.05 -7.15
CA ARG A 32 13.93 10.64 -8.14
C ARG A 32 15.29 10.97 -7.53
N THR A 33 15.32 11.57 -6.34
CA THR A 33 16.58 11.88 -5.66
C THR A 33 17.39 10.61 -5.35
N CYS A 34 16.73 9.51 -4.95
CA CYS A 34 17.41 8.24 -4.73
C CYS A 34 17.98 7.68 -6.04
N GLU A 35 17.22 7.73 -7.13
CA GLU A 35 17.65 7.26 -8.44
C GLU A 35 18.86 8.07 -8.97
N GLU A 36 18.80 9.40 -8.90
CA GLU A 36 19.89 10.31 -9.31
C GLU A 36 21.18 10.12 -8.52
N ASN A 37 21.10 9.62 -7.30
CA ASN A 37 22.24 9.36 -6.42
C ASN A 37 22.63 7.89 -6.30
N ASP A 38 22.07 7.02 -7.15
CA ASP A 38 22.32 5.57 -7.15
C ASP A 38 22.02 4.91 -5.78
N VAL A 39 20.97 5.37 -5.12
CA VAL A 39 20.52 4.85 -3.83
C VAL A 39 19.31 3.95 -4.03
N GLY A 40 19.48 2.65 -3.81
CA GLY A 40 18.39 1.66 -3.91
C GLY A 40 17.40 1.80 -2.76
N ILE A 41 16.11 1.67 -3.08
CA ILE A 41 15.01 1.69 -2.10
C ILE A 41 14.47 0.27 -1.91
N THR A 42 14.34 -0.14 -0.66
CA THR A 42 13.61 -1.36 -0.29
C THR A 42 12.25 -0.98 0.31
N VAL A 43 11.17 -1.53 -0.26
CA VAL A 43 9.81 -1.21 0.15
C VAL A 43 9.27 -2.27 1.09
N MET A 44 8.73 -1.84 2.23
CA MET A 44 7.96 -2.67 3.17
C MET A 44 6.47 -2.34 3.08
N LYS A 45 5.64 -3.29 3.50
CA LYS A 45 4.17 -3.10 3.56
C LYS A 45 3.48 -2.90 2.19
N GLY A 46 4.10 -3.34 1.09
CA GLY A 46 3.53 -3.24 -0.25
C GLY A 46 2.14 -3.86 -0.41
N PHE A 47 1.74 -4.76 0.49
CA PHE A 47 0.40 -5.38 0.55
C PHE A 47 -0.55 -4.70 1.55
N ALA A 48 -0.15 -3.59 2.15
CA ALA A 48 -0.91 -2.90 3.20
C ALA A 48 -1.40 -3.84 4.33
N GLY A 49 -0.57 -4.81 4.72
CA GLY A 49 -0.94 -5.83 5.71
C GLY A 49 -2.02 -6.79 5.23
N GLY A 50 -2.05 -7.08 3.93
CA GLY A 50 -3.03 -7.96 3.28
C GLY A 50 -4.39 -7.30 3.00
N ARG A 51 -4.56 -6.02 3.30
CA ARG A 51 -5.82 -5.30 3.05
C ARG A 51 -6.15 -5.20 1.58
N LEU A 52 -5.14 -5.06 0.71
CA LEU A 52 -5.33 -4.95 -0.74
C LEU A 52 -5.88 -6.23 -1.38
N PHE A 53 -5.82 -7.36 -0.68
CA PHE A 53 -6.34 -8.66 -1.14
C PHE A 53 -7.80 -8.91 -0.75
N ASP A 54 -8.43 -7.98 -0.06
CA ASP A 54 -9.81 -8.08 0.41
C ASP A 54 -10.57 -6.82 -0.03
N GLU A 55 -11.58 -6.98 -0.87
CA GLU A 55 -12.37 -5.88 -1.43
C GLU A 55 -12.96 -4.96 -0.36
N LYS A 56 -13.46 -5.54 0.74
CA LYS A 56 -14.08 -4.76 1.84
C LYS A 56 -13.08 -4.00 2.70
N ARG A 57 -11.80 -4.40 2.66
CA ARG A 57 -10.72 -3.81 3.45
C ARG A 57 -9.79 -2.97 2.61
N SER A 58 -9.87 -3.10 1.30
CA SER A 58 -9.11 -2.30 0.34
C SER A 58 -9.61 -0.86 0.37
N PRO A 59 -8.72 0.16 0.32
CA PRO A 59 -9.13 1.56 0.21
C PRO A 59 -9.72 1.89 -1.17
N PHE A 60 -9.72 0.96 -2.07
CA PHE A 60 -10.19 1.12 -3.46
C PHE A 60 -11.51 0.41 -3.73
N ASP A 61 -12.11 -0.25 -2.73
CA ASP A 61 -13.29 -1.12 -2.89
C ASP A 61 -13.13 -2.19 -3.98
N VAL A 62 -11.88 -2.48 -4.34
CA VAL A 62 -11.49 -3.55 -5.26
C VAL A 62 -10.36 -4.36 -4.66
N ARG A 63 -10.30 -5.62 -5.07
CA ARG A 63 -9.25 -6.54 -4.68
C ARG A 63 -8.12 -6.50 -5.70
N LEU A 64 -6.90 -6.33 -5.24
CA LEU A 64 -5.69 -6.54 -6.04
C LEU A 64 -5.11 -7.94 -5.78
N CYS A 65 -4.35 -8.47 -6.72
CA CYS A 65 -3.58 -9.68 -6.52
C CYS A 65 -2.13 -9.37 -6.10
N PRO A 66 -1.38 -10.35 -5.56
CA PRO A 66 0.02 -10.14 -5.19
C PRO A 66 0.90 -9.66 -6.35
N VAL A 67 0.69 -10.17 -7.56
CA VAL A 67 1.43 -9.80 -8.76
C VAL A 67 1.27 -8.31 -9.07
N GLN A 68 0.05 -7.78 -9.02
CA GLN A 68 -0.26 -6.37 -9.24
C GLN A 68 0.38 -5.47 -8.19
N CYS A 69 0.31 -5.86 -6.91
CA CYS A 69 0.93 -5.10 -5.84
C CYS A 69 2.47 -5.08 -5.94
N ILE A 70 3.09 -6.20 -6.31
CA ILE A 70 4.53 -6.30 -6.53
C ILE A 70 4.93 -5.44 -7.72
N HIS A 71 4.18 -5.51 -8.82
CA HIS A 71 4.45 -4.71 -10.01
C HIS A 71 4.39 -3.22 -9.72
N TYR A 72 3.35 -2.75 -9.03
CA TYR A 72 3.25 -1.36 -8.60
C TYR A 72 4.49 -0.89 -7.84
N VAL A 73 5.00 -1.70 -6.93
CA VAL A 73 6.16 -1.34 -6.11
C VAL A 73 7.45 -1.33 -6.91
N LEU A 74 7.70 -2.40 -7.70
CA LEU A 74 8.96 -2.57 -8.42
C LEU A 74 9.09 -1.66 -9.65
N THR A 75 8.00 -1.04 -10.10
CA THR A 75 8.04 -0.04 -11.19
C THR A 75 8.33 1.38 -10.70
N ARG A 76 8.46 1.61 -9.39
CA ARG A 76 8.85 2.93 -8.86
C ARG A 76 10.35 3.19 -9.06
N PRO A 77 10.75 4.45 -9.36
CA PRO A 77 12.15 4.80 -9.52
C PRO A 77 12.98 4.38 -8.30
N ALA A 78 14.20 3.93 -8.52
CA ALA A 78 15.14 3.48 -7.50
C ALA A 78 14.68 2.30 -6.62
N VAL A 79 13.49 1.74 -6.79
CA VAL A 79 13.05 0.60 -6.00
C VAL A 79 13.75 -0.67 -6.48
N SER A 80 14.56 -1.26 -5.59
CA SER A 80 15.37 -2.45 -5.86
C SER A 80 14.73 -3.74 -5.31
N ALA A 81 13.88 -3.62 -4.29
CA ALA A 81 13.28 -4.78 -3.65
C ALA A 81 11.98 -4.45 -2.91
N ILE A 82 11.10 -5.45 -2.83
CA ILE A 82 9.93 -5.44 -1.96
C ILE A 82 10.08 -6.52 -0.88
N MET A 83 9.88 -6.14 0.38
CA MET A 83 9.87 -7.07 1.51
C MET A 83 8.43 -7.41 1.89
N CYS A 84 8.02 -8.62 1.56
CA CYS A 84 6.69 -9.15 1.86
C CYS A 84 6.76 -10.11 3.04
N GLY A 85 5.73 -10.09 3.89
CA GLY A 85 5.55 -11.11 4.94
C GLY A 85 4.71 -12.25 4.37
N TYR A 86 5.25 -13.47 4.44
CA TYR A 86 4.56 -14.69 4.02
C TYR A 86 4.48 -15.65 5.20
N ASP A 87 3.31 -16.24 5.39
CA ASP A 87 3.06 -17.24 6.43
C ASP A 87 2.96 -18.66 5.85
N THR A 88 2.71 -18.78 4.54
CA THR A 88 2.53 -20.08 3.88
C THR A 88 3.32 -20.16 2.57
N LYS A 89 3.57 -21.40 2.14
CA LYS A 89 4.24 -21.67 0.85
C LYS A 89 3.44 -21.14 -0.33
N GLU A 90 2.12 -21.24 -0.28
CA GLU A 90 1.21 -20.78 -1.34
C GLU A 90 1.33 -19.26 -1.55
N GLN A 91 1.52 -18.50 -0.48
CA GLN A 91 1.75 -17.04 -0.58
C GLN A 91 3.09 -16.74 -1.25
N VAL A 92 4.13 -17.53 -0.98
CA VAL A 92 5.42 -17.41 -1.65
C VAL A 92 5.28 -17.75 -3.13
N ASP A 93 4.62 -18.85 -3.45
CA ASP A 93 4.40 -19.28 -4.84
C ASP A 93 3.62 -18.21 -5.64
N GLN A 94 2.61 -17.56 -5.03
CA GLN A 94 1.87 -16.47 -5.64
C GLN A 94 2.74 -15.23 -5.89
N ALA A 95 3.70 -14.95 -5.02
CA ALA A 95 4.60 -13.81 -5.22
C ALA A 95 5.65 -14.10 -6.30
N VAL A 96 6.21 -15.32 -6.31
CA VAL A 96 7.19 -15.76 -7.32
C VAL A 96 6.56 -15.84 -8.72
N ALA A 97 5.25 -16.08 -8.82
CA ALA A 97 4.52 -16.02 -10.08
C ALA A 97 4.66 -14.68 -10.81
N TYR A 98 5.07 -13.61 -10.12
CA TYR A 98 5.40 -12.32 -10.72
C TYR A 98 6.46 -12.43 -11.84
N GLU A 99 7.45 -13.31 -11.69
CA GLU A 99 8.53 -13.49 -12.67
C GLU A 99 8.01 -13.92 -14.04
N THR A 100 6.96 -14.73 -14.06
CA THR A 100 6.39 -15.32 -15.29
C THR A 100 5.06 -14.68 -15.69
N ALA A 101 4.55 -13.75 -14.89
CA ALA A 101 3.27 -13.08 -15.12
C ALA A 101 3.31 -12.22 -16.38
N THR A 102 2.21 -12.25 -17.11
CA THR A 102 1.98 -11.41 -18.29
C THR A 102 1.74 -9.95 -17.92
N ASN A 103 1.81 -9.06 -18.88
CA ASN A 103 1.48 -7.65 -18.67
C ASN A 103 0.04 -7.45 -18.21
N ASP A 104 -0.90 -8.24 -18.72
CA ASP A 104 -2.32 -8.18 -18.31
C ASP A 104 -2.50 -8.59 -16.83
N GLU A 105 -1.76 -9.60 -16.38
CA GLU A 105 -1.79 -10.03 -14.96
C GLU A 105 -1.13 -9.00 -14.04
N LYS A 106 -0.19 -8.21 -14.54
CA LYS A 106 0.50 -7.13 -13.82
C LYS A 106 -0.30 -5.83 -13.81
N ASP A 107 -1.33 -5.70 -14.66
CA ASP A 107 -2.08 -4.46 -14.81
C ASP A 107 -2.90 -4.14 -13.55
N TYR A 108 -2.35 -3.30 -12.69
CA TYR A 108 -3.03 -2.70 -11.57
C TYR A 108 -3.74 -1.40 -11.95
N ALA A 109 -3.27 -0.73 -13.02
CA ALA A 109 -3.74 0.58 -13.39
C ALA A 109 -5.18 0.55 -13.90
N SER A 110 -5.51 -0.41 -14.79
CA SER A 110 -6.89 -0.61 -15.27
C SER A 110 -7.84 -0.95 -14.12
N VAL A 111 -7.38 -1.76 -13.15
CA VAL A 111 -8.20 -2.11 -11.98
C VAL A 111 -8.48 -0.88 -11.11
N LEU A 112 -7.50 0.01 -10.95
CA LEU A 112 -7.61 1.19 -10.07
C LEU A 112 -8.22 2.40 -10.79
N SER A 113 -8.21 2.47 -12.13
CA SER A 113 -8.65 3.63 -12.90
C SER A 113 -10.10 4.05 -12.63
N SER A 114 -10.97 3.11 -12.34
CA SER A 114 -12.39 3.35 -12.03
C SER A 114 -12.73 3.15 -10.54
N ALA A 115 -11.74 2.80 -9.72
CA ALA A 115 -11.96 2.49 -8.32
C ALA A 115 -12.04 3.77 -7.47
N PRO A 116 -12.96 3.85 -6.50
CA PRO A 116 -12.94 4.91 -5.51
C PRO A 116 -11.70 4.81 -4.64
N PHE A 117 -11.24 5.92 -4.08
CA PHE A 117 -10.15 5.92 -3.12
C PHE A 117 -10.62 6.41 -1.75
N HIS A 118 -10.56 5.55 -0.76
CA HIS A 118 -10.84 5.86 0.63
C HIS A 118 -9.54 6.04 1.41
N SER A 119 -9.32 7.26 1.89
CA SER A 119 -8.12 7.56 2.70
C SER A 119 -8.12 6.76 4.02
N TYR A 120 -6.94 6.24 4.39
CA TYR A 120 -6.71 5.65 5.73
C TYR A 120 -6.64 6.69 6.86
N ARG A 121 -7.14 7.90 6.67
CA ARG A 121 -7.13 8.92 7.72
C ARG A 121 -7.92 8.43 8.94
N GLY A 122 -7.26 8.47 10.09
CA GLY A 122 -7.83 7.98 11.34
C GLY A 122 -7.67 6.48 11.58
N GLU A 123 -7.05 5.74 10.65
CA GLU A 123 -6.77 4.32 10.84
C GLU A 123 -5.30 4.06 11.15
N CYS A 124 -5.06 3.12 12.06
CA CYS A 124 -3.71 2.67 12.38
C CYS A 124 -3.23 1.67 11.32
N THR A 125 -2.13 1.99 10.65
CA THR A 125 -1.47 1.11 9.66
C THR A 125 -0.39 0.21 10.29
N TYR A 126 -0.24 0.24 11.62
CA TYR A 126 0.74 -0.54 12.38
C TYR A 126 2.19 -0.31 11.94
N CYS A 127 2.51 0.86 11.41
CA CYS A 127 3.83 1.20 10.86
C CYS A 127 4.92 1.38 11.93
N GLY A 128 4.54 1.54 13.21
CA GLY A 128 5.47 1.72 14.32
C GLY A 128 6.03 3.13 14.49
N HIS A 129 5.66 4.12 13.67
CA HIS A 129 6.16 5.50 13.75
C HIS A 129 5.81 6.23 15.07
N CYS A 130 4.83 5.72 15.83
CA CYS A 130 4.51 6.24 17.14
C CYS A 130 5.44 5.75 18.26
N LYS A 131 6.47 4.97 17.97
CA LYS A 131 7.50 4.53 18.90
C LYS A 131 8.75 5.45 18.78
N PRO A 132 9.41 5.78 19.90
CA PRO A 132 9.00 5.55 21.29
C PRO A 132 7.88 6.51 21.72
N CYS A 133 6.87 5.97 22.39
CA CYS A 133 5.82 6.80 23.00
C CYS A 133 6.31 7.37 24.34
N ALA A 134 6.14 8.67 24.56
CA ALA A 134 6.52 9.33 25.80
C ALA A 134 5.81 8.74 27.04
N ALA A 135 4.60 8.20 26.87
CA ALA A 135 3.84 7.51 27.90
C ALA A 135 4.11 5.98 27.93
N GLN A 136 5.12 5.49 27.23
CA GLN A 136 5.49 4.07 27.13
C GLN A 136 4.34 3.14 26.66
N LEU A 137 3.41 3.67 25.88
CA LEU A 137 2.29 2.89 25.34
C LEU A 137 2.67 2.22 24.03
N ASP A 138 2.22 0.98 23.82
CA ASP A 138 2.21 0.36 22.50
C ASP A 138 0.95 0.76 21.73
N ILE A 139 1.02 1.92 21.08
CA ILE A 139 -0.11 2.52 20.36
C ILE A 139 -0.62 1.59 19.25
N ALA A 140 0.26 0.87 18.58
CA ALA A 140 -0.13 -0.08 17.53
C ALA A 140 -0.94 -1.25 18.11
N MET A 141 -0.53 -1.78 19.26
CA MET A 141 -1.24 -2.86 19.94
C MET A 141 -2.60 -2.39 20.48
N ILE A 142 -2.66 -1.20 21.07
CA ILE A 142 -3.91 -0.59 21.56
C ILE A 142 -4.90 -0.45 20.39
N ASN A 143 -4.48 0.10 19.25
CA ASN A 143 -5.33 0.21 18.07
C ASN A 143 -5.77 -1.16 17.56
N LYS A 144 -4.89 -2.17 17.57
CA LYS A 144 -5.23 -3.52 17.15
C LYS A 144 -6.38 -4.11 17.99
N PHE A 145 -6.33 -3.94 19.31
CA PHE A 145 -7.40 -4.38 20.20
C PHE A 145 -8.66 -3.54 20.06
N TYR A 146 -8.54 -2.23 19.93
CA TYR A 146 -9.67 -1.33 19.71
C TYR A 146 -10.46 -1.69 18.44
N PHE A 147 -9.78 -1.92 17.31
CA PHE A 147 -10.45 -2.32 16.08
C PHE A 147 -11.02 -3.74 16.13
N LYS A 148 -10.43 -4.64 16.90
CA LYS A 148 -11.01 -5.98 17.15
C LYS A 148 -12.27 -5.92 18.02
N ALA A 149 -12.33 -4.99 18.96
CA ALA A 149 -13.47 -4.83 19.86
C ALA A 149 -14.66 -4.09 19.20
N LYS A 150 -14.41 -3.30 18.16
CA LYS A 150 -15.45 -2.52 17.46
C LYS A 150 -16.67 -3.30 16.95
N PRO A 151 -16.62 -4.57 16.55
CA PRO A 151 -17.82 -5.29 16.12
C PRO A 151 -18.85 -5.53 17.21
N SER A 152 -18.50 -5.33 18.49
CA SER A 152 -19.35 -5.74 19.63
C SER A 152 -19.89 -4.58 20.46
N ILE A 153 -19.49 -3.34 20.18
CA ILE A 153 -19.91 -2.18 21.00
C ILE A 153 -20.46 -1.09 20.10
N PHE A 154 -21.68 -1.27 19.60
CA PHE A 154 -22.57 -0.14 19.34
C PHE A 154 -23.08 0.35 20.70
N ILE A 155 -22.27 1.12 21.41
CA ILE A 155 -22.79 2.00 22.43
C ILE A 155 -23.34 3.20 21.68
N ASP A 156 -24.63 3.23 21.51
CA ASP A 156 -25.36 4.40 21.07
C ASP A 156 -25.16 5.51 22.11
N LEU A 157 -24.21 6.41 21.81
CA LEU A 157 -23.94 7.58 22.66
C LEU A 157 -25.01 8.67 22.54
N SER A 158 -26.05 8.48 21.72
CA SER A 158 -27.15 9.44 21.60
C SER A 158 -28.09 9.44 22.81
N SER A 159 -27.93 8.49 23.73
CA SER A 159 -28.76 8.37 24.95
C SER A 159 -28.10 8.92 26.23
N ILE A 160 -26.93 9.62 26.12
CA ILE A 160 -26.18 10.16 27.29
C ILE A 160 -26.19 11.68 27.34
N PHE A 161 -26.89 12.36 26.42
CA PHE A 161 -27.12 13.82 26.51
C PHE A 161 -28.58 14.17 26.37
#